data_68ebaf6e2334afc3b6b1421b2b784ec6
#
_entry.id   68ebaf6e2334afc3b6b1421b2b784ec6
#
_cell.length_a   1.000
_cell.length_b   1.000
_cell.length_c   1.000
_cell.angle_alpha   90.00
_cell.angle_beta   90.00
_cell.angle_gamma   90.00
#
_symmetry.space_group_name_H-M   'P 1'
#
loop_
_entity.id
_entity.type
_entity.pdbx_description
1 polymer ?
#
loop_
_entity_poly.entity_id
_entity_poly.type
_entity_poly.pdbx_seq_one_letter_code
_entity_poly.pdbx_strand_id
1 'polypeptide(L)'
;YTQIFTPDWGALTNLDVWLAAFGQIVFSLSLGMAIAMTYASYLPDKSKLVDSAVTVAFSNSIFEVFNSIGIFSILGFMFVSTGIPFDELVTSGTGLAFVVFPQVLNTLGPMGYVIGPLFFLCILFAGITSAIALLEVATYAISEKFDIGRKKTVTMICVLGFIISIIFTTSLGSTILGAFDA
;
A
#
# COMPACT_ATOMS: atom_id res chain seq x y z
N TYR A 1 -13.62 16.78 7.02
CA TYR A 1 -12.36 17.46 7.38
C TYR A 1 -12.16 17.58 8.90
N THR A 2 -13.22 17.71 9.68
CA THR A 2 -13.12 17.76 11.14
C THR A 2 -12.36 16.55 11.70
N GLN A 3 -12.58 15.35 11.19
CA GLN A 3 -11.89 14.13 11.61
C GLN A 3 -10.36 14.18 11.42
N ILE A 4 -9.86 14.88 10.39
CA ILE A 4 -8.43 14.99 10.13
C ILE A 4 -7.78 16.11 10.93
N PHE A 5 -8.48 17.25 11.07
CA PHE A 5 -7.89 18.48 11.60
C PHE A 5 -8.30 18.80 13.04
N THR A 6 -9.10 17.94 13.69
CA THR A 6 -9.42 18.10 15.12
C THR A 6 -8.54 17.12 15.91
N PRO A 7 -7.44 17.60 16.52
CA PRO A 7 -6.55 16.73 17.26
C PRO A 7 -7.19 16.29 18.58
N ASP A 8 -7.14 15.00 18.84
CA ASP A 8 -7.40 14.45 20.17
C ASP A 8 -6.08 14.38 20.96
N TRP A 9 -5.86 15.38 21.77
CA TRP A 9 -4.64 15.46 22.60
C TRP A 9 -4.56 14.33 23.63
N GLY A 10 -5.71 13.75 24.02
CA GLY A 10 -5.77 12.57 24.90
C GLY A 10 -5.17 11.33 24.28
N ALA A 11 -5.29 11.17 22.97
CA ALA A 11 -4.71 10.05 22.23
C ALA A 11 -3.17 9.98 22.35
N LEU A 12 -2.49 11.09 22.56
CA LEU A 12 -1.04 11.13 22.72
C LEU A 12 -0.53 10.39 23.98
N THR A 13 -1.40 10.14 24.95
CA THR A 13 -1.06 9.37 26.16
C THR A 13 -1.24 7.86 25.96
N ASN A 14 -1.84 7.44 24.85
CA ASN A 14 -2.05 6.04 24.52
C ASN A 14 -0.88 5.48 23.71
N LEU A 15 -0.22 4.45 24.25
CA LEU A 15 0.92 3.79 23.62
C LEU A 15 0.54 3.13 22.29
N ASP A 16 -0.67 2.60 22.16
CA ASP A 16 -1.14 1.94 20.93
C ASP A 16 -1.18 2.89 19.74
N VAL A 17 -1.52 4.16 19.97
CA VAL A 17 -1.50 5.20 18.93
C VAL A 17 -0.08 5.43 18.39
N TRP A 18 0.90 5.47 19.28
CA TRP A 18 2.31 5.62 18.91
C TRP A 18 2.83 4.39 18.18
N LEU A 19 2.46 3.20 18.64
CA LEU A 19 2.85 1.94 17.97
C LEU A 19 2.25 1.84 16.57
N ALA A 20 0.98 2.21 16.41
CA ALA A 20 0.32 2.24 15.10
C ALA A 20 0.97 3.27 14.17
N ALA A 21 1.22 4.50 14.65
CA ALA A 21 1.88 5.54 13.87
C ALA A 21 3.31 5.15 13.45
N PHE A 22 4.08 4.58 14.37
CA PHE A 22 5.43 4.10 14.08
C PHE A 22 5.41 2.93 13.09
N GLY A 23 4.49 1.97 13.28
CA GLY A 23 4.28 0.85 12.37
C GLY A 23 3.95 1.33 10.95
N GLN A 24 3.09 2.34 10.81
CA GLN A 24 2.76 2.93 9.52
C GLN A 24 3.99 3.54 8.84
N ILE A 25 4.84 4.27 9.56
CA ILE A 25 6.05 4.87 9.00
C ILE A 25 7.03 3.78 8.54
N VAL A 26 7.23 2.75 9.36
CA VAL A 26 8.11 1.60 9.03
C VAL A 26 7.61 0.88 7.78
N PHE A 27 6.31 0.64 7.69
CA PHE A 27 5.69 -0.01 6.55
C PHE A 27 5.77 0.85 5.28
N SER A 28 5.38 2.11 5.37
CA SER A 28 5.33 3.06 4.26
C SER A 28 6.71 3.32 3.63
N LEU A 29 7.75 3.43 4.45
CA LEU A 29 9.12 3.58 3.99
C LEU A 29 9.81 2.25 3.66
N SER A 30 9.06 1.15 3.73
CA SER A 30 9.58 -0.22 3.49
C SER A 30 10.81 -0.58 4.34
N LEU A 31 10.86 -0.02 5.56
CA LEU A 31 11.90 -0.33 6.54
C LEU A 31 11.65 -1.73 7.11
N GLY A 32 12.70 -2.50 7.30
CA GLY A 32 12.59 -3.88 7.82
C GLY A 32 12.31 -4.97 6.78
N MET A 33 11.93 -4.62 5.55
CA MET A 33 11.71 -5.59 4.46
C MET A 33 12.94 -5.80 3.58
N ALA A 34 14.12 -5.30 3.97
CA ALA A 34 15.37 -5.32 3.21
C ALA A 34 15.30 -4.64 1.81
N ILE A 35 14.18 -4.03 1.43
CA ILE A 35 14.01 -3.38 0.12
C ILE A 35 15.02 -2.26 -0.05
N ALA A 36 15.11 -1.35 0.92
CA ALA A 36 16.05 -0.22 0.87
C ALA A 36 17.50 -0.68 0.78
N MET A 37 17.88 -1.75 1.49
CA MET A 37 19.23 -2.33 1.43
C MET A 37 19.52 -2.95 0.08
N THR A 38 18.57 -3.70 -0.49
CA THR A 38 18.72 -4.33 -1.81
C THR A 38 18.89 -3.26 -2.90
N TYR A 39 18.06 -2.21 -2.89
CA TYR A 39 18.21 -1.12 -3.87
C TYR A 39 19.48 -0.31 -3.66
N ALA A 40 19.90 -0.11 -2.40
CA ALA A 40 21.15 0.58 -2.09
C ALA A 40 22.37 -0.18 -2.61
N SER A 41 22.34 -1.52 -2.65
CA SER A 41 23.44 -2.34 -3.17
C SER A 41 23.69 -2.15 -4.68
N TYR A 42 22.71 -1.62 -5.42
CA TYR A 42 22.84 -1.32 -6.85
C TYR A 42 23.35 0.10 -7.14
N LEU A 43 23.47 0.93 -6.11
CA LEU A 43 23.93 2.31 -6.29
C LEU A 43 25.46 2.37 -6.39
N PRO A 44 25.99 3.30 -7.20
CA PRO A 44 27.43 3.56 -7.25
C PRO A 44 28.00 4.00 -5.89
N ASP A 45 29.27 3.66 -5.60
CA ASP A 45 29.96 3.93 -4.33
C ASP A 45 29.95 5.41 -3.88
N LYS A 46 29.75 6.33 -4.81
CA LYS A 46 29.73 7.78 -4.54
C LYS A 46 28.32 8.36 -4.42
N SER A 47 27.30 7.53 -4.30
CA SER A 47 25.93 8.00 -4.19
C SER A 47 25.65 8.71 -2.87
N LYS A 48 24.89 9.81 -2.94
CA LYS A 48 24.48 10.59 -1.75
C LYS A 48 23.28 9.90 -1.08
N LEU A 49 23.52 8.81 -0.36
CA LEU A 49 22.48 8.00 0.25
C LEU A 49 21.62 8.79 1.25
N VAL A 50 22.24 9.64 2.05
CA VAL A 50 21.50 10.43 3.06
C VAL A 50 20.55 11.43 2.39
N ASP A 51 21.02 12.15 1.38
CA ASP A 51 20.17 13.11 0.65
C ASP A 51 19.00 12.40 -0.02
N SER A 52 19.24 11.24 -0.60
CA SER A 52 18.21 10.41 -1.21
C SER A 52 17.21 9.90 -0.18
N ALA A 53 17.67 9.40 0.95
CA ALA A 53 16.79 8.90 2.02
C ALA A 53 15.90 10.00 2.60
N VAL A 54 16.46 11.18 2.85
CA VAL A 54 15.71 12.35 3.33
C VAL A 54 14.66 12.77 2.29
N THR A 55 15.06 12.86 1.02
CA THR A 55 14.13 13.22 -0.06
C THR A 55 12.97 12.23 -0.18
N VAL A 56 13.26 10.93 -0.12
CA VAL A 56 12.22 9.88 -0.18
C VAL A 56 11.28 9.98 1.02
N ALA A 57 11.82 10.12 2.23
CA ALA A 57 11.02 10.20 3.46
C ALA A 57 10.05 11.40 3.45
N PHE A 58 10.55 12.59 3.10
CA PHE A 58 9.71 13.79 3.01
C PHE A 58 8.69 13.71 1.88
N SER A 59 9.09 13.25 0.70
CA SER A 59 8.18 13.11 -0.44
C SER A 59 7.06 12.12 -0.13
N ASN A 60 7.38 10.99 0.50
CA ASN A 60 6.40 10.00 0.94
C ASN A 60 5.40 10.60 1.94
N SER A 61 5.88 11.27 2.98
CA SER A 61 5.02 11.88 3.99
C SER A 61 4.11 12.97 3.41
N ILE A 62 4.62 13.80 2.51
CA ILE A 62 3.81 14.83 1.83
C ILE A 62 2.73 14.15 0.97
N PHE A 63 3.09 13.11 0.24
CA PHE A 63 2.12 12.37 -0.59
C PHE A 63 1.03 11.69 0.26
N GLU A 64 1.38 11.08 1.39
CA GLU A 64 0.42 10.46 2.30
C GLU A 64 -0.58 11.47 2.87
N VAL A 65 -0.09 12.62 3.34
CA VAL A 65 -0.96 13.70 3.83
C VAL A 65 -1.88 14.21 2.73
N PHE A 66 -1.34 14.44 1.53
CA PHE A 66 -2.14 14.91 0.40
C PHE A 66 -3.20 13.88 -0.01
N ASN A 67 -2.83 12.60 -0.06
CA ASN A 67 -3.75 11.52 -0.43
C ASN A 67 -4.83 11.30 0.64
N SER A 68 -4.50 11.45 1.92
CA SER A 68 -5.48 11.34 3.01
C SER A 68 -6.61 12.37 2.88
N ILE A 69 -6.30 13.60 2.48
CA ILE A 69 -7.32 14.64 2.23
C ILE A 69 -8.32 14.16 1.15
N GLY A 70 -7.82 13.55 0.07
CA GLY A 70 -8.66 13.00 -0.98
C GLY A 70 -9.57 11.86 -0.47
N ILE A 71 -9.00 10.89 0.24
CA ILE A 71 -9.74 9.75 0.79
C ILE A 71 -10.83 10.20 1.77
N PHE A 72 -10.50 11.06 2.73
CA PHE A 72 -11.49 11.57 3.68
C PHE A 72 -12.54 12.46 3.04
N SER A 73 -12.23 13.15 1.94
CA SER A 73 -13.23 13.87 1.14
C SER A 73 -14.25 12.92 0.53
N ILE A 74 -13.80 11.81 -0.01
CA ILE A 74 -14.64 10.77 -0.60
C ILE A 74 -15.52 10.11 0.47
N LEU A 75 -14.94 9.72 1.59
CA LEU A 75 -15.68 9.14 2.72
C LEU A 75 -16.72 10.13 3.28
N GLY A 76 -16.35 11.41 3.40
CA GLY A 76 -17.27 12.46 3.81
C GLY A 76 -18.43 12.68 2.83
N PHE A 77 -18.16 12.59 1.54
CA PHE A 77 -19.19 12.63 0.51
C PHE A 77 -20.15 11.45 0.63
N MET A 78 -19.65 10.24 0.83
CA MET A 78 -20.47 9.05 1.04
C MET A 78 -21.33 9.16 2.29
N PHE A 79 -20.76 9.60 3.42
CA PHE A 79 -21.50 9.82 4.64
C PHE A 79 -22.73 10.72 4.41
N VAL A 80 -22.53 11.82 3.68
CA VAL A 80 -23.62 12.78 3.39
C VAL A 80 -24.63 12.21 2.39
N SER A 81 -24.18 11.45 1.39
CA SER A 81 -25.04 10.97 0.30
C SER A 81 -25.82 9.69 0.65
N THR A 82 -25.23 8.81 1.47
CA THR A 82 -25.84 7.51 1.80
C THR A 82 -26.42 7.46 3.21
N GLY A 83 -26.02 8.37 4.10
CA GLY A 83 -26.40 8.35 5.51
C GLY A 83 -25.77 7.22 6.33
N ILE A 84 -24.85 6.45 5.76
CA ILE A 84 -24.13 5.38 6.47
C ILE A 84 -23.18 6.01 7.48
N PRO A 85 -23.14 5.53 8.74
CA PRO A 85 -22.23 6.04 9.75
C PRO A 85 -20.77 6.02 9.27
N PHE A 86 -20.01 7.05 9.63
CA PHE A 86 -18.62 7.19 9.20
C PHE A 86 -17.76 5.97 9.61
N ASP A 87 -17.99 5.41 10.79
CA ASP A 87 -17.26 4.26 11.33
C ASP A 87 -17.50 2.98 10.51
N GLU A 88 -18.66 2.86 9.86
CA GLU A 88 -18.96 1.74 8.95
C GLU A 88 -18.36 1.95 7.54
N LEU A 89 -18.13 3.21 7.16
CA LEU A 89 -17.48 3.55 5.88
C LEU A 89 -15.95 3.42 5.95
N VAL A 90 -15.38 3.61 7.14
CA VAL A 90 -13.93 3.49 7.36
C VAL A 90 -13.55 2.02 7.43
N THR A 91 -13.50 1.40 6.27
CA THR A 91 -12.94 0.07 6.10
C THR A 91 -11.49 0.18 5.65
N SER A 92 -10.66 -0.77 6.02
CA SER A 92 -9.25 -0.82 5.61
C SER A 92 -9.05 -1.75 4.40
N GLY A 93 -7.93 -1.58 3.73
CA GLY A 93 -7.44 -2.49 2.71
C GLY A 93 -8.37 -2.68 1.52
N THR A 94 -8.68 -3.92 1.20
CA THR A 94 -9.46 -4.30 0.02
C THR A 94 -10.90 -3.81 0.06
N GLY A 95 -11.51 -3.68 1.24
CA GLY A 95 -12.86 -3.16 1.40
C GLY A 95 -12.98 -1.72 0.90
N LEU A 96 -12.05 -0.87 1.29
CA LEU A 96 -12.02 0.52 0.85
C LEU A 96 -11.84 0.62 -0.67
N ALA A 97 -10.85 -0.09 -1.23
CA ALA A 97 -10.49 0.02 -2.64
C ALA A 97 -11.52 -0.61 -3.59
N PHE A 98 -12.12 -1.75 -3.21
CA PHE A 98 -12.96 -2.54 -4.14
C PHE A 98 -14.45 -2.52 -3.82
N VAL A 99 -14.85 -1.97 -2.68
CA VAL A 99 -16.28 -1.80 -2.32
C VAL A 99 -16.65 -0.33 -2.25
N VAL A 100 -15.97 0.44 -1.40
CA VAL A 100 -16.31 1.84 -1.15
C VAL A 100 -16.05 2.72 -2.38
N PHE A 101 -14.85 2.68 -2.95
CA PHE A 101 -14.53 3.50 -4.13
C PHE A 101 -15.43 3.24 -5.35
N PRO A 102 -15.74 2.00 -5.76
CA PRO A 102 -16.69 1.76 -6.84
C PRO A 102 -18.08 2.34 -6.59
N GLN A 103 -18.56 2.31 -5.34
CA GLN A 103 -19.86 2.93 -5.01
C GLN A 103 -19.80 4.44 -5.24
N VAL A 104 -18.73 5.11 -4.83
CA VAL A 104 -18.54 6.54 -5.10
C VAL A 104 -18.45 6.83 -6.59
N LEU A 105 -17.69 6.05 -7.33
CA LEU A 105 -17.54 6.22 -8.78
C LEU A 105 -18.88 6.12 -9.51
N ASN A 106 -19.76 5.24 -9.05
CA ASN A 106 -21.13 5.12 -9.60
C ASN A 106 -21.96 6.39 -9.35
N THR A 107 -21.72 7.14 -8.29
CA THR A 107 -22.46 8.39 -8.02
C THR A 107 -22.00 9.56 -8.89
N LEU A 108 -20.81 9.46 -9.51
CA LEU A 108 -20.26 10.49 -10.39
C LEU A 108 -20.88 10.51 -11.80
N GLY A 109 -21.81 9.61 -12.10
CA GLY A 109 -22.45 9.52 -13.41
C GLY A 109 -21.45 9.33 -14.56
N PRO A 110 -21.56 10.09 -15.68
CA PRO A 110 -20.68 9.90 -16.83
C PRO A 110 -19.18 10.07 -16.52
N MET A 111 -18.80 10.87 -15.53
CA MET A 111 -17.40 11.03 -15.13
C MET A 111 -16.84 9.75 -14.48
N GLY A 112 -17.67 8.95 -13.83
CA GLY A 112 -17.28 7.66 -13.25
C GLY A 112 -16.71 6.69 -14.28
N TYR A 113 -17.20 6.73 -15.53
CA TYR A 113 -16.68 5.87 -16.62
C TYR A 113 -15.24 6.21 -17.03
N VAL A 114 -14.78 7.41 -16.75
CA VAL A 114 -13.40 7.83 -17.05
C VAL A 114 -12.51 7.69 -15.81
N ILE A 115 -12.98 8.20 -14.67
CA ILE A 115 -12.21 8.22 -13.43
C ILE A 115 -12.03 6.79 -12.88
N GLY A 116 -13.05 5.93 -13.00
CA GLY A 116 -12.98 4.55 -12.51
C GLY A 116 -11.84 3.74 -13.11
N PRO A 117 -11.76 3.59 -14.43
CA PRO A 117 -10.64 2.89 -15.07
C PRO A 117 -9.27 3.50 -14.74
N LEU A 118 -9.16 4.83 -14.68
CA LEU A 118 -7.91 5.50 -14.28
C LEU A 118 -7.51 5.16 -12.85
N PHE A 119 -8.45 5.18 -11.92
CA PHE A 119 -8.22 4.82 -10.53
C PHE A 119 -7.71 3.38 -10.40
N PHE A 120 -8.40 2.41 -11.04
CA PHE A 120 -7.97 1.02 -10.99
C PHE A 120 -6.65 0.76 -11.72
N LEU A 121 -6.36 1.49 -12.80
CA LEU A 121 -5.06 1.46 -13.45
C LEU A 121 -3.95 1.95 -12.51
N CYS A 122 -4.18 3.03 -11.78
CA CYS A 122 -3.22 3.53 -10.79
C CYS A 122 -2.95 2.49 -9.69
N ILE A 123 -4.00 1.84 -9.15
CA ILE A 123 -3.84 0.76 -8.16
C ILE A 123 -3.07 -0.42 -8.75
N LEU A 124 -3.39 -0.81 -9.99
CA LEU A 124 -2.69 -1.91 -10.66
C LEU A 124 -1.19 -1.61 -10.81
N PHE A 125 -0.83 -0.43 -11.29
CA PHE A 125 0.57 -0.04 -11.43
C PHE A 125 1.28 0.06 -10.08
N ALA A 126 0.63 0.62 -9.06
CA ALA A 126 1.16 0.67 -7.71
C ALA A 126 1.41 -0.75 -7.15
N GLY A 127 0.46 -1.67 -7.36
CA GLY A 127 0.60 -3.07 -6.95
C GLY A 127 1.73 -3.79 -7.68
N ILE A 128 1.86 -3.62 -8.99
CA ILE A 128 2.93 -4.23 -9.79
C ILE A 128 4.30 -3.71 -9.36
N THR A 129 4.46 -2.41 -9.17
CA THR A 129 5.75 -1.83 -8.74
C THR A 129 6.16 -2.32 -7.35
N SER A 130 5.23 -2.43 -6.42
CA SER A 130 5.47 -2.99 -5.09
C SER A 130 5.82 -4.48 -5.15
N ALA A 131 5.11 -5.25 -5.97
CA ALA A 131 5.40 -6.67 -6.17
C ALA A 131 6.81 -6.89 -6.75
N ILE A 132 7.24 -6.06 -7.71
CA ILE A 132 8.59 -6.10 -8.28
C ILE A 132 9.62 -5.82 -7.19
N ALA A 133 9.41 -4.83 -6.34
CA ALA A 133 10.32 -4.49 -5.25
C ALA A 133 10.51 -5.65 -4.26
N LEU A 134 9.43 -6.31 -3.87
CA LEU A 134 9.47 -7.48 -2.99
C LEU A 134 10.15 -8.70 -3.66
N LEU A 135 9.84 -8.92 -4.94
CA LEU A 135 10.47 -9.98 -5.74
C LEU A 135 11.97 -9.78 -5.85
N GLU A 136 12.43 -8.53 -5.98
CA GLU A 136 13.85 -8.22 -6.10
C GLU A 136 14.63 -8.61 -4.83
N VAL A 137 14.07 -8.33 -3.66
CA VAL A 137 14.67 -8.74 -2.37
C VAL A 137 14.81 -10.26 -2.29
N ALA A 138 13.75 -10.99 -2.59
CA ALA A 138 13.78 -12.46 -2.58
C ALA A 138 14.76 -13.01 -3.61
N THR A 139 14.77 -12.41 -4.80
CA THR A 139 15.68 -12.82 -5.89
C THR A 139 17.13 -12.61 -5.49
N TYR A 140 17.45 -11.45 -4.93
CA TYR A 140 18.81 -11.14 -4.48
C TYR A 140 19.27 -12.14 -3.41
N ALA A 141 18.46 -12.32 -2.37
CA ALA A 141 18.82 -13.21 -1.27
C ALA A 141 19.00 -14.68 -1.70
N ILE A 142 18.13 -15.21 -2.55
CA ILE A 142 18.21 -16.60 -3.02
C ILE A 142 19.35 -16.77 -4.02
N SER A 143 19.52 -15.84 -4.95
CA SER A 143 20.58 -15.87 -5.95
C SER A 143 21.97 -15.88 -5.30
N GLU A 144 22.16 -15.02 -4.30
CA GLU A 144 23.43 -14.93 -3.56
C GLU A 144 23.69 -16.15 -2.69
N LYS A 145 22.67 -16.60 -1.95
CA LYS A 145 22.83 -17.74 -1.03
C LYS A 145 23.10 -19.06 -1.72
N PHE A 146 22.49 -19.31 -2.87
CA PHE A 146 22.56 -20.59 -3.57
C PHE A 146 23.43 -20.55 -4.84
N ASP A 147 24.05 -19.43 -5.14
CA ASP A 147 24.84 -19.18 -6.36
C ASP A 147 24.06 -19.54 -7.64
N ILE A 148 22.78 -19.23 -7.66
CA ILE A 148 21.89 -19.49 -8.81
C ILE A 148 21.81 -18.22 -9.65
N GLY A 149 21.96 -18.36 -10.96
CA GLY A 149 21.84 -17.23 -11.88
C GLY A 149 20.49 -16.50 -11.74
N ARG A 150 20.50 -15.16 -11.67
CA ARG A 150 19.35 -14.28 -11.44
C ARG A 150 18.11 -14.65 -12.28
N LYS A 151 18.28 -14.97 -13.59
CA LYS A 151 17.15 -15.33 -14.45
C LYS A 151 16.42 -16.58 -13.98
N LYS A 152 17.15 -17.61 -13.55
CA LYS A 152 16.56 -18.84 -13.01
C LYS A 152 15.83 -18.59 -11.70
N THR A 153 16.43 -17.79 -10.81
CA THR A 153 15.83 -17.43 -9.52
C THR A 153 14.53 -16.66 -9.69
N VAL A 154 14.52 -15.63 -10.53
CA VAL A 154 13.29 -14.86 -10.84
C VAL A 154 12.20 -15.77 -11.40
N THR A 155 12.53 -16.63 -12.39
CA THR A 155 11.53 -17.53 -12.98
C THR A 155 10.95 -18.48 -11.94
N MET A 156 11.79 -19.04 -11.07
CA MET A 156 11.36 -19.95 -10.00
C MET A 156 10.42 -19.26 -9.02
N ILE A 157 10.77 -18.05 -8.56
CA ILE A 157 9.94 -17.29 -7.62
C ILE A 157 8.63 -16.87 -8.28
N CYS A 158 8.66 -16.42 -9.53
CA CYS A 158 7.44 -16.05 -10.25
C CYS A 158 6.51 -17.24 -10.47
N VAL A 159 7.02 -18.40 -10.82
CA VAL A 159 6.20 -19.63 -10.98
C VAL A 159 5.59 -20.05 -9.66
N LEU A 160 6.37 -20.08 -8.58
CA LEU A 160 5.85 -20.41 -7.25
C LEU A 160 4.81 -19.39 -6.79
N GLY A 161 5.09 -18.09 -6.95
CA GLY A 161 4.16 -17.02 -6.62
C GLY A 161 2.86 -17.11 -7.43
N PHE A 162 2.96 -17.45 -8.73
CA PHE A 162 1.78 -17.65 -9.57
C PHE A 162 0.92 -18.82 -9.08
N ILE A 163 1.54 -19.96 -8.76
CA ILE A 163 0.81 -21.12 -8.23
C ILE A 163 0.09 -20.78 -6.92
N ILE A 164 0.79 -20.09 -6.01
CA ILE A 164 0.21 -19.66 -4.73
C ILE A 164 -0.93 -18.65 -4.97
N SER A 165 -0.75 -17.72 -5.91
CA SER A 165 -1.76 -16.69 -6.19
C SER A 165 -3.08 -17.26 -6.72
N ILE A 166 -3.07 -18.44 -7.35
CA ILE A 166 -4.30 -19.12 -7.80
C ILE A 166 -5.26 -19.37 -6.62
N ILE A 167 -4.73 -19.67 -5.44
CA ILE A 167 -5.55 -19.90 -4.24
C ILE A 167 -6.37 -18.63 -3.89
N PHE A 168 -5.79 -17.45 -4.06
CA PHE A 168 -6.45 -16.18 -3.78
C PHE A 168 -7.47 -15.76 -4.84
N THR A 169 -7.52 -16.42 -5.99
CA THR A 169 -8.54 -16.16 -7.02
C THR A 169 -9.82 -16.96 -6.78
N THR A 170 -9.82 -17.86 -5.80
CA THR A 170 -11.01 -18.64 -5.43
C THR A 170 -11.97 -17.82 -4.56
N SER A 171 -13.20 -18.29 -4.41
CA SER A 171 -14.21 -17.65 -3.53
C SER A 171 -13.78 -17.55 -2.06
N LEU A 172 -12.82 -18.35 -1.63
CA LEU A 172 -12.21 -18.29 -0.29
C LEU A 172 -11.05 -17.30 -0.20
N GLY A 173 -10.64 -16.71 -1.32
CA GLY A 173 -9.47 -15.83 -1.38
C GLY A 173 -9.52 -14.65 -0.41
N SER A 174 -10.68 -14.01 -0.27
CA SER A 174 -10.86 -12.89 0.67
C SER A 174 -10.75 -13.33 2.14
N THR A 175 -11.28 -14.51 2.46
CA THR A 175 -11.19 -15.08 3.83
C THR A 175 -9.75 -15.47 4.16
N ILE A 176 -9.04 -16.08 3.20
CA ILE A 176 -7.65 -16.46 3.35
C ILE A 176 -6.78 -15.20 3.50
N LEU A 177 -7.02 -14.17 2.67
CA LEU A 177 -6.30 -12.90 2.78
C LEU A 177 -6.51 -12.26 4.16
N GLY A 178 -7.75 -12.22 4.65
CA GLY A 178 -8.05 -11.68 5.98
C GLY A 178 -7.38 -12.47 7.12
N ALA A 179 -7.23 -13.80 6.97
CA ALA A 179 -6.52 -14.61 7.95
C ALA A 179 -5.00 -14.39 7.96
N PHE A 180 -4.42 -13.94 6.84
CA PHE A 180 -3.00 -13.55 6.77
C PHE A 180 -2.75 -12.12 7.25
N ASP A 181 -3.77 -11.26 7.22
CA ASP A 181 -3.68 -9.85 7.61
C ASP A 181 -3.98 -9.62 9.11
N ALA A 182 -4.49 -10.62 9.81
CA ALA A 182 -4.81 -10.60 11.24
C ALA A 182 -3.60 -10.99 12.10
#